data_b18f19b5befe584ec12e8ae68de6feed
#
_entry.id   b18f19b5befe584ec12e8ae68de6feed
#
_cell.length_a   1.000
_cell.length_b   1.000
_cell.length_c   1.000
_cell.angle_alpha   90.00
_cell.angle_beta   90.00
_cell.angle_gamma   90.00
#
_symmetry.space_group_name_H-M   'P 1'
#
loop_
_entity.id
_entity.type
_entity.pdbx_description
1 polymer ?
#
loop_
_entity_poly.entity_id
_entity_poly.type
_entity_poly.pdbx_seq_one_letter_code
_entity_poly.pdbx_strand_id
1 'polypeptide(L)'
;MAKAFSGKKPQHFGNTIRVFLNYLGRHKFMLGLVGVLTAVSALANLLGTYMIKPVVNGILETGSIPGLVRGVALTAAIYAVGALSTLGYTQTMVRAAQKVLHDIRRDLFAHLQTLPLSFFDSRRNGELMSLFTNDVDTISDALNNSFALLIQSFIQVVGTLVLLFVLNWRLSLLVVVGYAVMFWYIRFSTNRSRFFYARQQQALGDLEGYVEEMAAGQKVVKVFNHEQTNLEGFQALNARLQSAGTSAQGYSATMIPAVVSISYINYAVIAVLGGLMVMNGQSSLGSLASYLVFVRQSALPINQFTQQGNFLLAALAGAERIFNVLDERPETDEGTVEIVRVEKSADGTLVPSAGGRRTGLWAWRDSADPAAPLVPLRGDVRFRDVSFGYIPGQTTLHDVTLYAKPGQKIAFVGSTGAGKTTITNLINRFYDITSGTITYDGIDVRKIRKSDLRRSLGVVLQDTHLFTGTVADNIRFGKLDATDEEIIAAAKIANAHSFIERLPQGYNTMVSGDGANLSQGQRQLLAIARAAVADPPVLILDEATSSIDTRTEALIEKGMDRLMEGRTVFVIAHRLSTVRNSNAIIVLEHGGIVERGSHDELLAQKGEYYQLYNGMFELA
;
A
#
# COMPACT_ATOMS: atom_id res chain seq x y z
N MET A 1 13.44 4.61 8.16
CA MET A 1 14.77 4.21 7.65
C MET A 1 14.58 3.42 6.38
N ALA A 2 15.22 3.81 5.30
CA ALA A 2 15.01 3.21 3.99
C ALA A 2 15.47 1.75 4.00
N LYS A 3 14.53 0.81 3.79
CA LYS A 3 14.87 -0.58 3.49
C LYS A 3 15.77 -0.58 2.27
N ALA A 4 17.04 -0.96 2.48
CA ALA A 4 18.02 -1.08 1.43
C ALA A 4 17.48 -2.04 0.37
N PHE A 5 17.53 -1.59 -0.84
CA PHE A 5 17.12 -2.20 -2.07
C PHE A 5 17.51 -3.67 -2.18
N SER A 6 16.58 -4.59 -2.06
CA SER A 6 16.75 -5.93 -2.60
C SER A 6 16.67 -5.80 -4.12
N GLY A 7 17.80 -5.79 -4.79
CA GLY A 7 17.92 -5.59 -6.24
C GLY A 7 17.35 -6.74 -7.07
N LYS A 8 16.10 -7.13 -6.83
CA LYS A 8 15.34 -7.99 -7.72
C LYS A 8 14.93 -7.14 -8.92
N LYS A 9 15.43 -7.51 -10.09
CA LYS A 9 14.93 -6.94 -11.36
C LYS A 9 13.44 -7.19 -11.43
N PRO A 10 12.65 -6.22 -11.99
CA PRO A 10 11.23 -6.43 -12.26
C PRO A 10 11.04 -7.74 -13.03
N GLN A 11 10.09 -8.57 -12.58
CA GLN A 11 9.81 -9.86 -13.21
C GLN A 11 9.11 -9.67 -14.57
N HIS A 12 8.27 -8.62 -14.68
CA HIS A 12 7.51 -8.26 -15.88
C HIS A 12 7.90 -6.87 -16.41
N PHE A 13 9.22 -6.67 -16.62
CA PHE A 13 9.81 -5.38 -17.02
C PHE A 13 9.09 -4.67 -18.18
N GLY A 14 8.70 -5.41 -19.24
CA GLY A 14 8.03 -4.83 -20.40
C GLY A 14 6.64 -4.29 -20.09
N ASN A 15 5.85 -5.00 -19.31
CA ASN A 15 4.50 -4.57 -18.92
C ASN A 15 4.57 -3.37 -17.97
N THR A 16 5.44 -3.43 -16.99
CA THR A 16 5.66 -2.34 -16.01
C THR A 16 6.04 -1.04 -16.71
N ILE A 17 6.97 -1.08 -17.67
CA ILE A 17 7.33 0.11 -18.46
C ILE A 17 6.13 0.61 -19.27
N ARG A 18 5.37 -0.25 -19.91
CA ARG A 18 4.22 0.15 -20.72
C ARG A 18 3.17 0.87 -19.87
N VAL A 19 2.82 0.31 -18.71
CA VAL A 19 1.85 0.93 -17.78
C VAL A 19 2.39 2.25 -17.24
N PHE A 20 3.68 2.29 -16.86
CA PHE A 20 4.33 3.51 -16.38
C PHE A 20 4.34 4.60 -17.45
N LEU A 21 4.65 4.26 -18.71
CA LEU A 21 4.59 5.19 -19.84
C LEU A 21 3.17 5.70 -20.10
N ASN A 22 2.13 4.92 -19.84
CA ASN A 22 0.74 5.39 -19.93
C ASN A 22 0.44 6.48 -18.89
N TYR A 23 0.91 6.34 -17.65
CA TYR A 23 0.79 7.40 -16.64
C TYR A 23 1.55 8.67 -17.05
N LEU A 24 2.77 8.50 -17.54
CA LEU A 24 3.56 9.63 -18.09
C LEU A 24 2.86 10.26 -19.29
N GLY A 25 2.24 9.45 -20.15
CA GLY A 25 1.51 9.89 -21.34
C GLY A 25 0.31 10.80 -21.05
N ARG A 26 -0.32 10.67 -19.87
CA ARG A 26 -1.37 11.61 -19.42
C ARG A 26 -0.85 13.05 -19.29
N HIS A 27 0.44 13.22 -19.03
CA HIS A 27 1.11 14.52 -18.83
C HIS A 27 2.16 14.82 -19.91
N LYS A 28 2.01 14.27 -21.13
CA LYS A 28 2.98 14.33 -22.24
C LYS A 28 3.46 15.73 -22.60
N PHE A 29 2.60 16.75 -22.54
CA PHE A 29 2.98 18.14 -22.86
C PHE A 29 3.98 18.71 -21.84
N MET A 30 3.78 18.46 -20.55
CA MET A 30 4.72 18.91 -19.51
C MET A 30 6.04 18.17 -19.62
N LEU A 31 6.02 16.86 -19.82
CA LEU A 31 7.22 16.04 -19.98
C LEU A 31 7.95 16.36 -21.29
N GLY A 32 7.22 16.65 -22.36
CA GLY A 32 7.79 17.13 -23.63
C GLY A 32 8.51 18.48 -23.45
N LEU A 33 7.89 19.41 -22.72
CA LEU A 33 8.52 20.70 -22.38
C LEU A 33 9.79 20.49 -21.53
N VAL A 34 9.76 19.60 -20.54
CA VAL A 34 10.94 19.22 -19.75
C VAL A 34 12.03 18.69 -20.67
N GLY A 35 11.71 17.79 -21.60
CA GLY A 35 12.68 17.23 -22.55
C GLY A 35 13.33 18.32 -23.43
N VAL A 36 12.53 19.23 -23.97
CA VAL A 36 13.03 20.36 -24.78
C VAL A 36 13.92 21.29 -23.96
N LEU A 37 13.47 21.73 -22.80
CA LEU A 37 14.25 22.64 -21.95
C LEU A 37 15.55 21.98 -21.45
N THR A 38 15.52 20.68 -21.13
CA THR A 38 16.72 19.91 -20.76
C THR A 38 17.69 19.84 -21.93
N ALA A 39 17.20 19.60 -23.15
CA ALA A 39 18.04 19.58 -24.34
C ALA A 39 18.66 20.96 -24.62
N VAL A 40 17.88 22.03 -24.51
CA VAL A 40 18.39 23.41 -24.66
C VAL A 40 19.47 23.70 -23.61
N SER A 41 19.26 23.32 -22.35
CA SER A 41 20.25 23.52 -21.29
C SER A 41 21.55 22.73 -21.56
N ALA A 42 21.44 21.48 -21.98
CA ALA A 42 22.59 20.64 -22.30
C ALA A 42 23.37 21.18 -23.52
N LEU A 43 22.68 21.58 -24.58
CA LEU A 43 23.27 22.19 -25.77
C LEU A 43 23.91 23.55 -25.45
N ALA A 44 23.28 24.38 -24.63
CA ALA A 44 23.86 25.64 -24.18
C ALA A 44 25.18 25.44 -23.43
N ASN A 45 25.27 24.40 -22.58
CA ASN A 45 26.51 24.03 -21.89
C ASN A 45 27.61 23.61 -22.88
N LEU A 46 27.28 22.75 -23.85
CA LEU A 46 28.23 22.32 -24.90
C LEU A 46 28.69 23.46 -25.76
N LEU A 47 27.76 24.32 -26.26
CA LEU A 47 28.08 25.47 -27.10
C LEU A 47 28.87 26.51 -26.33
N GLY A 48 28.53 26.80 -25.07
CA GLY A 48 29.28 27.71 -24.22
C GLY A 48 30.75 27.27 -24.03
N THR A 49 30.97 25.97 -23.85
CA THR A 49 32.34 25.39 -23.79
C THR A 49 33.03 25.49 -25.14
N TYR A 50 32.32 25.24 -26.27
CA TYR A 50 32.89 25.35 -27.61
C TYR A 50 33.31 26.78 -27.94
N MET A 51 32.60 27.80 -27.43
CA MET A 51 32.90 29.23 -27.65
C MET A 51 34.30 29.66 -27.17
N ILE A 52 34.92 28.88 -26.29
CA ILE A 52 36.33 29.13 -25.89
C ILE A 52 37.25 29.15 -27.11
N LYS A 53 37.01 28.27 -28.10
CA LYS A 53 37.83 28.23 -29.35
C LYS A 53 37.81 29.55 -30.14
N PRO A 54 36.66 30.07 -30.61
CA PRO A 54 36.62 31.29 -31.38
C PRO A 54 37.02 32.53 -30.55
N VAL A 55 36.76 32.56 -29.25
CA VAL A 55 37.17 33.66 -28.38
C VAL A 55 38.70 33.72 -28.24
N VAL A 56 39.35 32.59 -27.95
CA VAL A 56 40.81 32.54 -27.83
C VAL A 56 41.51 32.78 -29.16
N ASN A 57 41.04 32.17 -30.25
CA ASN A 57 41.65 32.39 -31.56
C ASN A 57 41.47 33.84 -32.03
N GLY A 58 40.27 34.43 -31.82
CA GLY A 58 40.00 35.82 -32.21
C GLY A 58 40.88 36.83 -31.49
N ILE A 59 41.24 36.61 -30.22
CA ILE A 59 42.22 37.47 -29.51
C ILE A 59 43.61 37.30 -30.09
N LEU A 60 44.03 36.09 -30.36
CA LEU A 60 45.38 35.81 -30.88
C LEU A 60 45.59 36.37 -32.27
N GLU A 61 44.57 36.35 -33.14
CA GLU A 61 44.62 36.83 -34.51
C GLU A 61 44.47 38.35 -34.63
N THR A 62 43.58 38.96 -33.82
CA THR A 62 43.22 40.38 -34.01
C THR A 62 43.73 41.31 -32.91
N GLY A 63 44.11 40.81 -31.74
CA GLY A 63 44.47 41.60 -30.55
C GLY A 63 43.35 42.56 -30.08
N SER A 64 42.12 42.37 -30.59
CA SER A 64 40.99 43.32 -30.40
C SER A 64 40.24 43.10 -29.08
N ILE A 65 40.36 44.04 -28.14
CA ILE A 65 39.57 44.04 -26.91
C ILE A 65 38.04 44.07 -27.20
N PRO A 66 37.51 44.85 -28.14
CA PRO A 66 36.08 44.81 -28.48
C PRO A 66 35.64 43.45 -29.02
N GLY A 67 36.50 42.71 -29.73
CA GLY A 67 36.22 41.34 -30.20
C GLY A 67 36.08 40.38 -29.02
N LEU A 68 36.97 40.49 -28.05
CA LEU A 68 36.91 39.70 -26.80
C LEU A 68 35.59 39.96 -26.05
N VAL A 69 35.26 41.24 -25.82
CA VAL A 69 34.03 41.61 -25.09
C VAL A 69 32.79 41.04 -25.77
N ARG A 70 32.70 41.10 -27.10
CA ARG A 70 31.58 40.48 -27.85
C ARG A 70 31.53 38.98 -27.70
N GLY A 71 32.68 38.28 -27.77
CA GLY A 71 32.77 36.83 -27.60
C GLY A 71 32.35 36.39 -26.20
N VAL A 72 32.82 37.10 -25.18
CA VAL A 72 32.44 36.85 -23.79
C VAL A 72 30.97 37.13 -23.55
N ALA A 73 30.43 38.24 -24.07
CA ALA A 73 29.00 38.58 -23.96
C ALA A 73 28.11 37.53 -24.64
N LEU A 74 28.49 37.03 -25.82
CA LEU A 74 27.76 35.94 -26.49
C LEU A 74 27.79 34.64 -25.67
N THR A 75 28.95 34.28 -25.12
CA THR A 75 29.10 33.10 -24.26
C THR A 75 28.24 33.22 -23.00
N ALA A 76 28.24 34.43 -22.38
CA ALA A 76 27.41 34.72 -21.22
C ALA A 76 25.90 34.59 -21.55
N ALA A 77 25.47 35.09 -22.72
CA ALA A 77 24.09 34.95 -23.19
C ALA A 77 23.69 33.46 -23.38
N ILE A 78 24.58 32.66 -23.98
CA ILE A 78 24.37 31.20 -24.15
C ILE A 78 24.19 30.52 -22.78
N TYR A 79 25.06 30.81 -21.81
CA TYR A 79 24.93 30.24 -20.45
C TYR A 79 23.68 30.76 -19.72
N ALA A 80 23.29 32.01 -19.92
CA ALA A 80 22.05 32.57 -19.36
C ALA A 80 20.81 31.82 -19.86
N VAL A 81 20.74 31.54 -21.18
CA VAL A 81 19.68 30.70 -21.77
C VAL A 81 19.71 29.28 -21.15
N GLY A 82 20.88 28.72 -21.00
CA GLY A 82 21.05 27.41 -20.35
C GLY A 82 20.55 27.40 -18.89
N ALA A 83 20.88 28.43 -18.11
CA ALA A 83 20.45 28.60 -16.73
C ALA A 83 18.93 28.76 -16.59
N LEU A 84 18.33 29.64 -17.45
CA LEU A 84 16.88 29.82 -17.50
C LEU A 84 16.15 28.53 -17.89
N SER A 85 16.70 27.80 -18.87
CA SER A 85 16.16 26.50 -19.28
C SER A 85 16.25 25.47 -18.14
N THR A 86 17.33 25.50 -17.33
CA THR A 86 17.49 24.64 -16.15
C THR A 86 16.42 24.94 -15.11
N LEU A 87 16.20 26.20 -14.77
CA LEU A 87 15.12 26.62 -13.89
C LEU A 87 13.75 26.17 -14.42
N GLY A 88 13.52 26.38 -15.72
CA GLY A 88 12.27 26.01 -16.38
C GLY A 88 11.99 24.50 -16.33
N TYR A 89 12.95 23.66 -16.71
CA TYR A 89 12.73 22.21 -16.69
C TYR A 89 12.61 21.66 -15.27
N THR A 90 13.38 22.18 -14.31
CA THR A 90 13.32 21.71 -12.92
C THR A 90 11.95 21.99 -12.31
N GLN A 91 11.44 23.22 -12.44
CA GLN A 91 10.11 23.59 -11.94
C GLN A 91 8.98 22.81 -12.63
N THR A 92 9.09 22.62 -13.95
CA THR A 92 8.10 21.87 -14.72
C THR A 92 8.12 20.38 -14.37
N MET A 93 9.32 19.81 -14.16
CA MET A 93 9.47 18.39 -13.77
C MET A 93 8.84 18.10 -12.42
N VAL A 94 9.09 18.94 -11.41
CA VAL A 94 8.46 18.78 -10.09
C VAL A 94 6.93 18.78 -10.21
N ARG A 95 6.36 19.72 -10.98
CA ARG A 95 4.90 19.78 -11.19
C ARG A 95 4.38 18.56 -11.94
N ALA A 96 5.09 18.10 -12.96
CA ALA A 96 4.72 16.90 -13.72
C ALA A 96 4.78 15.64 -12.85
N ALA A 97 5.87 15.48 -12.09
CA ALA A 97 6.04 14.35 -11.18
C ALA A 97 4.91 14.29 -10.14
N GLN A 98 4.60 15.42 -9.47
CA GLN A 98 3.53 15.45 -8.48
C GLN A 98 2.15 15.10 -9.06
N LYS A 99 1.86 15.49 -10.30
CA LYS A 99 0.61 15.10 -10.98
C LYS A 99 0.58 13.59 -11.27
N VAL A 100 1.68 13.01 -11.77
CA VAL A 100 1.78 11.57 -12.00
C VAL A 100 1.58 10.79 -10.70
N LEU A 101 2.24 11.21 -9.61
CA LEU A 101 2.12 10.57 -8.30
C LEU A 101 0.71 10.70 -7.73
N HIS A 102 0.08 11.86 -7.88
CA HIS A 102 -1.33 12.05 -7.50
C HIS A 102 -2.23 11.05 -8.22
N ASP A 103 -2.08 10.90 -9.56
CA ASP A 103 -2.88 9.96 -10.33
C ASP A 103 -2.65 8.51 -9.89
N ILE A 104 -1.38 8.11 -9.66
CA ILE A 104 -1.06 6.75 -9.16
C ILE A 104 -1.70 6.50 -7.80
N ARG A 105 -1.55 7.43 -6.83
CA ARG A 105 -2.14 7.26 -5.50
C ARG A 105 -3.66 7.21 -5.54
N ARG A 106 -4.30 8.06 -6.35
CA ARG A 106 -5.75 8.08 -6.53
C ARG A 106 -6.25 6.76 -7.11
N ASP A 107 -5.63 6.31 -8.23
CA ASP A 107 -6.04 5.10 -8.92
C ASP A 107 -5.81 3.86 -8.04
N LEU A 108 -4.68 3.80 -7.31
CA LEU A 108 -4.37 2.74 -6.35
C LEU A 108 -5.39 2.69 -5.20
N PHE A 109 -5.70 3.84 -4.60
CA PHE A 109 -6.66 3.89 -3.49
C PHE A 109 -8.07 3.51 -3.95
N ALA A 110 -8.51 4.04 -5.10
CA ALA A 110 -9.80 3.72 -5.68
C ALA A 110 -9.92 2.22 -5.99
N HIS A 111 -8.85 1.61 -6.53
CA HIS A 111 -8.84 0.19 -6.85
C HIS A 111 -8.86 -0.68 -5.59
N LEU A 112 -8.10 -0.33 -4.54
CA LEU A 112 -8.12 -1.04 -3.26
C LEU A 112 -9.53 -1.14 -2.65
N GLN A 113 -10.37 -0.10 -2.84
CA GLN A 113 -11.76 -0.13 -2.34
C GLN A 113 -12.65 -1.16 -3.07
N THR A 114 -12.21 -1.65 -4.23
CA THR A 114 -12.96 -2.64 -5.03
C THR A 114 -12.49 -4.07 -4.81
N LEU A 115 -11.39 -4.29 -4.09
CA LEU A 115 -10.81 -5.61 -3.91
C LEU A 115 -11.57 -6.45 -2.87
N PRO A 116 -11.60 -7.79 -3.05
CA PRO A 116 -12.24 -8.70 -2.10
C PRO A 116 -11.47 -8.76 -0.77
N LEU A 117 -12.16 -9.16 0.31
CA LEU A 117 -11.55 -9.28 1.64
C LEU A 117 -10.37 -10.27 1.67
N SER A 118 -10.41 -11.32 0.86
CA SER A 118 -9.32 -12.29 0.71
C SER A 118 -7.96 -11.66 0.35
N PHE A 119 -7.99 -10.55 -0.39
CA PHE A 119 -6.78 -9.80 -0.71
C PHE A 119 -6.15 -9.18 0.55
N PHE A 120 -6.96 -8.63 1.44
CA PHE A 120 -6.52 -7.99 2.69
C PHE A 120 -6.08 -9.03 3.73
N ASP A 121 -6.80 -10.15 3.83
CA ASP A 121 -6.49 -11.23 4.76
C ASP A 121 -5.17 -11.94 4.42
N SER A 122 -4.80 -11.97 3.13
CA SER A 122 -3.55 -12.58 2.65
C SER A 122 -2.32 -11.69 2.78
N ARG A 123 -2.46 -10.40 3.11
CA ARG A 123 -1.38 -9.40 3.12
C ARG A 123 -1.31 -8.62 4.43
N ARG A 124 -0.10 -8.23 4.81
CA ARG A 124 0.09 -7.40 6.00
C ARG A 124 -0.23 -5.93 5.69
N ASN A 125 -0.88 -5.24 6.62
CA ASN A 125 -1.19 -3.80 6.49
C ASN A 125 0.06 -2.96 6.19
N GLY A 126 1.22 -3.32 6.75
CA GLY A 126 2.49 -2.64 6.49
C GLY A 126 2.96 -2.75 5.03
N GLU A 127 2.63 -3.84 4.32
CA GLU A 127 2.94 -3.99 2.90
C GLU A 127 2.10 -3.04 2.05
N LEU A 128 0.81 -2.94 2.36
CA LEU A 128 -0.10 -2.02 1.68
C LEU A 128 0.30 -0.55 1.91
N MET A 129 0.65 -0.20 3.15
CA MET A 129 1.14 1.14 3.47
C MET A 129 2.45 1.48 2.75
N SER A 130 3.34 0.50 2.59
CA SER A 130 4.61 0.68 1.86
C SER A 130 4.40 1.05 0.39
N LEU A 131 3.30 0.60 -0.25
CA LEU A 131 2.95 1.00 -1.63
C LEU A 131 2.68 2.50 -1.75
N PHE A 132 1.97 3.09 -0.76
CA PHE A 132 1.63 4.52 -0.76
C PHE A 132 2.77 5.43 -0.33
N THR A 133 3.74 4.90 0.43
CA THR A 133 4.89 5.65 0.95
C THR A 133 6.15 5.32 0.15
N ASN A 134 6.86 4.26 0.51
CA ASN A 134 8.19 3.94 -0.01
C ASN A 134 8.22 3.76 -1.54
N ASP A 135 7.23 3.04 -2.11
CA ASP A 135 7.23 2.75 -3.54
C ASP A 135 6.88 3.98 -4.36
N VAL A 136 5.90 4.76 -3.92
CA VAL A 136 5.56 6.04 -4.56
C VAL A 136 6.69 7.06 -4.41
N ASP A 137 7.36 7.12 -3.27
CA ASP A 137 8.50 8.03 -3.06
C ASP A 137 9.69 7.65 -3.94
N THR A 138 9.95 6.35 -4.12
CA THR A 138 10.98 5.87 -5.05
C THR A 138 10.69 6.29 -6.49
N ILE A 139 9.42 6.24 -6.91
CA ILE A 139 8.99 6.74 -8.23
C ILE A 139 9.16 8.27 -8.29
N SER A 140 8.82 8.99 -7.22
CA SER A 140 9.01 10.44 -7.11
C SER A 140 10.47 10.84 -7.33
N ASP A 141 11.37 10.17 -6.63
CA ASP A 141 12.81 10.42 -6.72
C ASP A 141 13.36 10.14 -8.12
N ALA A 142 12.91 9.06 -8.74
CA ALA A 142 13.31 8.74 -10.10
C ALA A 142 12.80 9.77 -11.12
N LEU A 143 11.56 10.22 -10.99
CA LEU A 143 11.02 11.26 -11.88
C LEU A 143 11.73 12.59 -11.67
N ASN A 144 11.85 13.06 -10.45
CA ASN A 144 12.42 14.38 -10.15
C ASN A 144 13.91 14.46 -10.44
N ASN A 145 14.68 13.42 -10.08
CA ASN A 145 16.13 13.45 -10.11
C ASN A 145 16.73 12.73 -11.32
N SER A 146 16.09 11.62 -11.79
CA SER A 146 16.74 10.77 -12.80
C SER A 146 16.30 11.10 -14.22
N PHE A 147 15.05 11.46 -14.45
CA PHE A 147 14.52 11.63 -15.81
C PHE A 147 15.24 12.73 -16.60
N ALA A 148 15.32 13.94 -16.05
CA ALA A 148 16.01 15.05 -16.68
C ALA A 148 17.53 14.82 -16.77
N LEU A 149 18.14 14.28 -15.71
CA LEU A 149 19.58 14.01 -15.68
C LEU A 149 20.02 12.94 -16.68
N LEU A 150 19.19 11.91 -16.94
CA LEU A 150 19.47 10.91 -17.98
C LEU A 150 19.51 11.55 -19.37
N ILE A 151 18.50 12.38 -19.69
CA ILE A 151 18.45 13.10 -20.98
C ILE A 151 19.66 14.03 -21.10
N GLN A 152 19.93 14.82 -20.06
CA GLN A 152 21.05 15.75 -20.03
C GLN A 152 22.40 15.04 -20.19
N SER A 153 22.65 13.98 -19.41
CA SER A 153 23.89 13.21 -19.46
C SER A 153 24.09 12.55 -20.82
N PHE A 154 23.02 12.00 -21.43
CA PHE A 154 23.08 11.42 -22.75
C PHE A 154 23.51 12.46 -23.80
N ILE A 155 22.86 13.64 -23.81
CA ILE A 155 23.19 14.73 -24.74
C ILE A 155 24.61 15.22 -24.50
N GLN A 156 25.03 15.35 -23.24
CA GLN A 156 26.41 15.77 -22.91
C GLN A 156 27.45 14.75 -23.35
N VAL A 157 27.27 13.45 -23.10
CA VAL A 157 28.21 12.40 -23.50
C VAL A 157 28.34 12.36 -25.02
N VAL A 158 27.21 12.27 -25.74
CA VAL A 158 27.20 12.21 -27.22
C VAL A 158 27.71 13.52 -27.81
N GLY A 159 27.23 14.65 -27.34
CA GLY A 159 27.64 15.97 -27.82
C GLY A 159 29.12 16.27 -27.58
N THR A 160 29.65 15.91 -26.40
CA THR A 160 31.08 16.04 -26.10
C THR A 160 31.91 15.17 -27.04
N LEU A 161 31.53 13.91 -27.25
CA LEU A 161 32.24 13.03 -28.21
C LEU A 161 32.27 13.61 -29.62
N VAL A 162 31.11 14.06 -30.13
CA VAL A 162 31.01 14.68 -31.46
C VAL A 162 31.92 15.92 -31.55
N LEU A 163 31.86 16.81 -30.55
CA LEU A 163 32.68 18.02 -30.54
C LEU A 163 34.16 17.73 -30.42
N LEU A 164 34.56 16.72 -29.66
CA LEU A 164 35.98 16.26 -29.61
C LEU A 164 36.47 15.81 -30.99
N PHE A 165 35.68 15.01 -31.72
CA PHE A 165 36.05 14.57 -33.08
C PHE A 165 36.08 15.74 -34.07
N VAL A 166 35.15 16.71 -33.97
CA VAL A 166 35.16 17.91 -34.80
C VAL A 166 36.35 18.81 -34.51
N LEU A 167 36.77 18.92 -33.26
CA LEU A 167 37.91 19.75 -32.87
C LEU A 167 39.24 19.12 -33.29
N ASN A 168 39.45 17.83 -33.04
CA ASN A 168 40.66 17.11 -33.46
C ASN A 168 40.43 15.59 -33.40
N TRP A 169 40.23 14.94 -34.55
CA TRP A 169 39.93 13.50 -34.62
C TRP A 169 41.10 12.60 -34.13
N ARG A 170 42.36 13.04 -34.28
CA ARG A 170 43.53 12.27 -33.85
C ARG A 170 43.62 12.18 -32.32
N LEU A 171 43.43 13.31 -31.63
CA LEU A 171 43.39 13.35 -30.18
C LEU A 171 42.17 12.61 -29.64
N SER A 172 41.07 12.59 -30.38
CA SER A 172 39.83 11.91 -29.94
C SER A 172 39.97 10.40 -29.89
N LEU A 173 40.81 9.78 -30.70
CA LEU A 173 41.12 8.36 -30.59
C LEU A 173 41.77 8.01 -29.24
N LEU A 174 42.66 8.88 -28.73
CA LEU A 174 43.28 8.70 -27.41
C LEU A 174 42.23 8.87 -26.29
N VAL A 175 41.31 9.83 -26.43
CA VAL A 175 40.19 10.01 -25.46
C VAL A 175 39.31 8.78 -25.40
N VAL A 176 38.99 8.18 -26.55
CA VAL A 176 38.18 6.95 -26.63
C VAL A 176 38.91 5.77 -25.94
N VAL A 177 40.22 5.64 -26.08
CA VAL A 177 41.00 4.65 -25.34
C VAL A 177 40.90 4.91 -23.82
N GLY A 178 41.03 6.16 -23.38
CA GLY A 178 40.88 6.52 -21.97
C GLY A 178 39.45 6.17 -21.44
N TYR A 179 38.43 6.39 -22.24
CA TYR A 179 37.06 5.98 -21.89
C TYR A 179 36.86 4.46 -21.84
N ALA A 180 37.53 3.72 -22.74
CA ALA A 180 37.48 2.26 -22.71
C ALA A 180 38.11 1.70 -21.41
N VAL A 181 39.27 2.26 -21.00
CA VAL A 181 39.91 1.92 -19.71
C VAL A 181 39.02 2.27 -18.54
N MET A 182 38.39 3.45 -18.57
CA MET A 182 37.45 3.91 -17.54
C MET A 182 36.24 2.97 -17.44
N PHE A 183 35.61 2.61 -18.56
CA PHE A 183 34.49 1.69 -18.61
C PHE A 183 34.85 0.28 -18.10
N TRP A 184 36.01 -0.22 -18.49
CA TRP A 184 36.54 -1.49 -18.00
C TRP A 184 36.69 -1.48 -16.48
N TYR A 185 37.27 -0.41 -15.92
CA TYR A 185 37.44 -0.25 -14.47
C TYR A 185 36.09 -0.16 -13.75
N ILE A 186 35.13 0.64 -14.26
CA ILE A 186 33.78 0.76 -13.70
C ILE A 186 33.10 -0.62 -13.65
N ARG A 187 33.18 -1.39 -14.75
CA ARG A 187 32.63 -2.75 -14.82
C ARG A 187 33.24 -3.69 -13.79
N PHE A 188 34.58 -3.65 -13.68
CA PHE A 188 35.32 -4.44 -12.70
C PHE A 188 34.89 -4.07 -11.26
N SER A 189 34.94 -2.81 -10.92
CA SER A 189 34.58 -2.31 -9.59
C SER A 189 33.11 -2.59 -9.22
N THR A 190 32.18 -2.38 -10.17
CA THR A 190 30.76 -2.66 -9.97
C THR A 190 30.50 -4.15 -9.70
N ASN A 191 31.15 -5.06 -10.42
CA ASN A 191 30.94 -6.50 -10.20
C ASN A 191 31.47 -6.94 -8.82
N ARG A 192 32.59 -6.39 -8.38
CA ARG A 192 33.12 -6.65 -7.02
C ARG A 192 32.26 -6.04 -5.95
N SER A 193 31.82 -4.80 -6.12
CA SER A 193 30.94 -4.09 -5.20
C SER A 193 29.63 -4.84 -5.00
N ARG A 194 28.98 -5.32 -6.06
CA ARG A 194 27.72 -6.11 -5.97
C ARG A 194 27.85 -7.33 -5.07
N PHE A 195 28.95 -8.06 -5.16
CA PHE A 195 29.18 -9.23 -4.32
C PHE A 195 29.26 -8.87 -2.83
N PHE A 196 29.98 -7.81 -2.48
CA PHE A 196 30.11 -7.38 -1.10
C PHE A 196 28.84 -6.71 -0.58
N TYR A 197 28.11 -5.95 -1.42
CA TYR A 197 26.80 -5.40 -1.03
C TYR A 197 25.77 -6.50 -0.73
N ALA A 198 25.78 -7.61 -1.49
CA ALA A 198 24.91 -8.73 -1.19
C ALA A 198 25.22 -9.35 0.19
N ARG A 199 26.50 -9.50 0.53
CA ARG A 199 26.93 -9.96 1.86
C ARG A 199 26.57 -8.98 2.98
N GLN A 200 26.75 -7.68 2.74
CA GLN A 200 26.34 -6.63 3.68
C GLN A 200 24.84 -6.68 3.92
N GLN A 201 24.03 -6.85 2.87
CA GLN A 201 22.58 -6.94 2.99
C GLN A 201 22.13 -8.18 3.78
N GLN A 202 22.80 -9.31 3.57
CA GLN A 202 22.54 -10.52 4.36
C GLN A 202 22.88 -10.30 5.84
N ALA A 203 24.07 -9.77 6.13
CA ALA A 203 24.48 -9.49 7.51
C ALA A 203 23.57 -8.45 8.20
N LEU A 204 23.06 -7.47 7.44
CA LEU A 204 22.07 -6.51 7.94
C LEU A 204 20.75 -7.20 8.28
N GLY A 205 20.25 -8.08 7.42
CA GLY A 205 19.02 -8.84 7.68
C GLY A 205 19.14 -9.74 8.90
N ASP A 206 20.30 -10.40 9.09
CA ASP A 206 20.56 -11.23 10.26
C ASP A 206 20.56 -10.38 11.55
N LEU A 207 21.13 -9.18 11.51
CA LEU A 207 21.15 -8.25 12.63
C LEU A 207 19.75 -7.68 12.92
N GLU A 208 19.01 -7.26 11.88
CA GLU A 208 17.64 -6.73 12.02
C GLU A 208 16.71 -7.79 12.65
N GLY A 209 16.78 -9.05 12.17
CA GLY A 209 15.99 -10.15 12.73
C GLY A 209 16.31 -10.39 14.21
N TYR A 210 17.60 -10.37 14.57
CA TYR A 210 18.02 -10.50 15.97
C TYR A 210 17.49 -9.37 16.86
N VAL A 211 17.59 -8.12 16.39
CA VAL A 211 17.10 -6.95 17.14
C VAL A 211 15.57 -7.01 17.29
N GLU A 212 14.84 -7.40 16.24
CA GLU A 212 13.37 -7.56 16.31
C GLU A 212 12.98 -8.61 17.34
N GLU A 213 13.64 -9.79 17.33
CA GLU A 213 13.40 -10.87 18.28
C GLU A 213 13.68 -10.44 19.72
N MET A 214 14.84 -9.82 19.97
CA MET A 214 15.22 -9.37 21.32
C MET A 214 14.33 -8.24 21.81
N ALA A 215 13.92 -7.32 20.95
CA ALA A 215 13.00 -6.23 21.29
C ALA A 215 11.59 -6.76 21.63
N ALA A 216 11.08 -7.70 20.84
CA ALA A 216 9.80 -8.34 21.11
C ALA A 216 9.84 -9.17 22.42
N GLY A 217 10.96 -9.87 22.65
CA GLY A 217 11.20 -10.67 23.84
C GLY A 217 11.74 -9.92 25.04
N GLN A 218 11.81 -8.58 25.04
CA GLN A 218 12.51 -7.79 26.07
C GLN A 218 12.07 -8.07 27.51
N LYS A 219 10.78 -8.35 27.72
CA LYS A 219 10.26 -8.75 29.05
C LYS A 219 10.91 -10.04 29.54
N VAL A 220 11.07 -11.01 28.63
CA VAL A 220 11.70 -12.32 28.94
C VAL A 220 13.18 -12.12 29.24
N VAL A 221 13.87 -11.34 28.39
CA VAL A 221 15.29 -11.00 28.60
C VAL A 221 15.52 -10.41 29.99
N LYS A 222 14.65 -9.46 30.40
CA LYS A 222 14.72 -8.80 31.72
C LYS A 222 14.46 -9.74 32.88
N VAL A 223 13.43 -10.60 32.77
CA VAL A 223 13.08 -11.55 33.85
C VAL A 223 14.20 -12.57 34.10
N PHE A 224 14.88 -13.00 33.04
CA PHE A 224 15.96 -14.00 33.14
C PHE A 224 17.37 -13.39 33.22
N ASN A 225 17.52 -12.06 33.23
CA ASN A 225 18.81 -11.34 33.31
C ASN A 225 19.79 -11.74 32.18
N HIS A 226 19.32 -11.90 30.96
CA HIS A 226 20.10 -12.33 29.80
C HIS A 226 20.65 -11.17 28.95
N GLU A 227 20.67 -9.91 29.47
CA GLU A 227 21.09 -8.71 28.72
C GLU A 227 22.52 -8.82 28.23
N GLN A 228 23.43 -9.35 29.06
CA GLN A 228 24.84 -9.47 28.70
C GLN A 228 25.06 -10.48 27.56
N THR A 229 24.42 -11.65 27.64
CA THR A 229 24.48 -12.68 26.59
C THR A 229 23.92 -12.16 25.27
N ASN A 230 22.81 -11.40 25.33
CA ASN A 230 22.21 -10.80 24.14
C ASN A 230 23.09 -9.69 23.56
N LEU A 231 23.77 -8.92 24.39
CA LEU A 231 24.75 -7.92 23.94
C LEU A 231 25.92 -8.58 23.19
N GLU A 232 26.42 -9.70 23.68
CA GLU A 232 27.50 -10.46 23.02
C GLU A 232 27.03 -11.00 21.65
N GLY A 233 25.80 -11.56 21.57
CA GLY A 233 25.19 -11.98 20.32
C GLY A 233 25.06 -10.83 19.30
N PHE A 234 24.56 -9.67 19.76
CA PHE A 234 24.47 -8.47 18.95
C PHE A 234 25.83 -8.00 18.44
N GLN A 235 26.85 -7.96 19.32
CA GLN A 235 28.22 -7.56 18.96
C GLN A 235 28.81 -8.44 17.87
N ALA A 236 28.59 -9.77 17.94
CA ALA A 236 29.08 -10.72 16.94
C ALA A 236 28.44 -10.46 15.57
N LEU A 237 27.12 -10.23 15.51
CA LEU A 237 26.39 -9.90 14.27
C LEU A 237 26.79 -8.52 13.74
N ASN A 238 26.94 -7.54 14.60
CA ASN A 238 27.36 -6.18 14.26
C ASN A 238 28.80 -6.15 13.70
N ALA A 239 29.71 -6.96 14.24
CA ALA A 239 31.06 -7.10 13.71
C ALA A 239 31.07 -7.73 12.29
N ARG A 240 30.20 -8.71 12.02
CA ARG A 240 30.02 -9.27 10.67
C ARG A 240 29.50 -8.22 9.70
N LEU A 241 28.50 -7.42 10.12
CA LEU A 241 27.96 -6.32 9.33
C LEU A 241 29.04 -5.27 9.05
N GLN A 242 29.82 -4.88 10.06
CA GLN A 242 30.93 -3.94 9.92
C GLN A 242 31.96 -4.41 8.87
N SER A 243 32.41 -5.66 8.96
CA SER A 243 33.38 -6.24 8.00
C SER A 243 32.84 -6.28 6.58
N ALA A 244 31.59 -6.74 6.40
CA ALA A 244 30.91 -6.78 5.10
C ALA A 244 30.69 -5.36 4.54
N GLY A 245 30.27 -4.42 5.38
CA GLY A 245 30.06 -3.01 5.04
C GLY A 245 31.35 -2.30 4.65
N THR A 246 32.42 -2.51 5.40
CA THR A 246 33.73 -1.94 5.07
C THR A 246 34.21 -2.41 3.70
N SER A 247 34.05 -3.70 3.38
CA SER A 247 34.42 -4.23 2.06
C SER A 247 33.54 -3.67 0.94
N ALA A 248 32.21 -3.62 1.15
CA ALA A 248 31.26 -3.09 0.18
C ALA A 248 31.52 -1.60 -0.14
N GLN A 249 31.65 -0.79 0.92
CA GLN A 249 31.90 0.66 0.80
C GLN A 249 33.31 0.94 0.26
N GLY A 250 34.32 0.16 0.63
CA GLY A 250 35.68 0.31 0.14
C GLY A 250 35.74 0.21 -1.39
N TYR A 251 35.15 -0.84 -1.97
CA TYR A 251 35.11 -0.98 -3.44
C TYR A 251 34.26 0.09 -4.12
N SER A 252 33.14 0.48 -3.51
CA SER A 252 32.28 1.54 -4.04
C SER A 252 32.93 2.91 -3.99
N ALA A 253 33.57 3.25 -2.87
CA ALA A 253 34.20 4.55 -2.64
C ALA A 253 35.42 4.79 -3.55
N THR A 254 36.15 3.73 -3.97
CA THR A 254 37.31 3.87 -4.88
C THR A 254 36.88 4.16 -6.32
N MET A 255 35.61 3.94 -6.69
CA MET A 255 35.17 4.09 -8.08
C MET A 255 35.31 5.53 -8.59
N ILE A 256 34.82 6.51 -7.84
CA ILE A 256 34.86 7.93 -8.25
C ILE A 256 36.31 8.44 -8.33
N PRO A 257 37.16 8.28 -7.29
CA PRO A 257 38.55 8.72 -7.35
C PRO A 257 39.35 8.08 -8.51
N ALA A 258 39.15 6.80 -8.78
CA ALA A 258 39.84 6.11 -9.87
C ALA A 258 39.43 6.66 -11.24
N VAL A 259 38.11 6.85 -11.47
CA VAL A 259 37.59 7.45 -12.71
C VAL A 259 38.14 8.87 -12.91
N VAL A 260 38.17 9.67 -11.84
CA VAL A 260 38.75 11.02 -11.88
C VAL A 260 40.27 10.97 -12.16
N SER A 261 41.02 10.05 -11.55
CA SER A 261 42.46 9.88 -11.78
C SER A 261 42.76 9.47 -13.24
N ILE A 262 41.99 8.53 -13.80
CA ILE A 262 42.10 8.13 -15.21
C ILE A 262 41.80 9.36 -16.11
N SER A 263 40.80 10.17 -15.77
CA SER A 263 40.47 11.38 -16.50
C SER A 263 41.62 12.42 -16.46
N TYR A 264 42.28 12.59 -15.32
CA TYR A 264 43.43 13.49 -15.20
C TYR A 264 44.64 12.99 -15.99
N ILE A 265 44.91 11.67 -15.97
CA ILE A 265 45.97 11.08 -16.79
C ILE A 265 45.69 11.33 -18.29
N ASN A 266 44.44 11.06 -18.71
CA ASN A 266 44.01 11.31 -20.08
C ASN A 266 44.16 12.79 -20.45
N TYR A 267 43.74 13.70 -19.57
CA TYR A 267 43.90 15.15 -19.72
C TYR A 267 45.38 15.54 -19.88
N ALA A 268 46.29 15.02 -19.04
CA ALA A 268 47.72 15.31 -19.10
C ALA A 268 48.34 14.85 -20.42
N VAL A 269 48.05 13.61 -20.85
CA VAL A 269 48.54 13.05 -22.13
C VAL A 269 48.08 13.94 -23.30
N ILE A 270 46.79 14.34 -23.29
CA ILE A 270 46.23 15.18 -24.36
C ILE A 270 46.79 16.60 -24.31
N ALA A 271 47.08 17.16 -23.14
CA ALA A 271 47.69 18.47 -23.01
C ALA A 271 49.10 18.49 -23.65
N VAL A 272 49.91 17.46 -23.39
CA VAL A 272 51.25 17.34 -23.96
C VAL A 272 51.18 17.13 -25.48
N LEU A 273 50.41 16.14 -25.95
CA LEU A 273 50.33 15.81 -27.38
C LEU A 273 49.65 16.93 -28.18
N GLY A 274 48.58 17.52 -27.62
CA GLY A 274 47.89 18.66 -28.21
C GLY A 274 48.78 19.91 -28.28
N GLY A 275 49.59 20.16 -27.24
CA GLY A 275 50.58 21.23 -27.22
C GLY A 275 51.63 21.05 -28.31
N LEU A 276 52.17 19.85 -28.49
CA LEU A 276 53.10 19.51 -29.60
C LEU A 276 52.45 19.74 -30.98
N MET A 277 51.15 19.39 -31.13
CA MET A 277 50.41 19.64 -32.38
C MET A 277 50.21 21.11 -32.65
N VAL A 278 49.99 21.94 -31.62
CA VAL A 278 49.90 23.40 -31.77
C VAL A 278 51.26 23.97 -32.18
N MET A 279 52.34 23.57 -31.57
CA MET A 279 53.71 24.01 -31.93
C MET A 279 54.06 23.65 -33.38
N ASN A 280 53.60 22.49 -33.87
CA ASN A 280 53.78 22.07 -35.25
C ASN A 280 52.75 22.64 -36.25
N GLY A 281 51.90 23.60 -35.83
CA GLY A 281 50.91 24.23 -36.71
C GLY A 281 49.73 23.32 -37.12
N GLN A 282 49.60 22.12 -36.51
CA GLN A 282 48.55 21.16 -36.84
C GLN A 282 47.22 21.41 -36.10
N SER A 283 47.19 22.33 -35.13
CA SER A 283 45.98 22.72 -34.36
C SER A 283 46.11 24.16 -33.86
N SER A 284 45.01 24.83 -33.61
CA SER A 284 44.99 26.18 -33.00
C SER A 284 44.97 26.07 -31.45
N LEU A 285 45.55 27.09 -30.80
CA LEU A 285 45.55 27.16 -29.33
C LEU A 285 44.12 27.20 -28.76
N GLY A 286 43.18 27.90 -29.40
CA GLY A 286 41.79 27.93 -28.99
C GLY A 286 41.10 26.57 -29.12
N SER A 287 41.46 25.77 -30.18
CA SER A 287 40.95 24.40 -30.31
C SER A 287 41.46 23.54 -29.17
N LEU A 288 42.74 23.62 -28.81
CA LEU A 288 43.34 22.86 -27.69
C LEU A 288 42.70 23.26 -26.37
N ALA A 289 42.50 24.57 -26.14
CA ALA A 289 41.84 25.09 -24.91
C ALA A 289 40.43 24.51 -24.73
N SER A 290 39.57 24.59 -25.76
CA SER A 290 38.21 24.01 -25.74
C SER A 290 38.28 22.49 -25.56
N TYR A 291 39.21 21.82 -26.24
CA TYR A 291 39.38 20.36 -26.20
C TYR A 291 39.70 19.88 -24.78
N LEU A 292 40.61 20.52 -24.08
CA LEU A 292 41.02 20.19 -22.73
C LEU A 292 39.85 20.36 -21.73
N VAL A 293 39.01 21.41 -21.89
CA VAL A 293 37.82 21.61 -21.06
C VAL A 293 36.83 20.49 -21.31
N PHE A 294 36.57 20.09 -22.58
CA PHE A 294 35.67 18.97 -22.88
C PHE A 294 36.13 17.66 -22.27
N VAL A 295 37.43 17.33 -22.39
CA VAL A 295 38.03 16.11 -21.80
C VAL A 295 37.82 16.10 -20.28
N ARG A 296 38.07 17.24 -19.62
CA ARG A 296 37.87 17.37 -18.16
C ARG A 296 36.43 17.20 -17.73
N GLN A 297 35.48 17.78 -18.49
CA GLN A 297 34.07 17.74 -18.16
C GLN A 297 33.38 16.41 -18.47
N SER A 298 33.95 15.57 -19.34
CA SER A 298 33.32 14.36 -19.86
C SER A 298 33.16 13.20 -18.85
N ALA A 299 33.97 13.18 -17.79
CA ALA A 299 33.93 12.09 -16.79
C ALA A 299 32.68 12.11 -15.91
N LEU A 300 32.15 13.28 -15.56
CA LEU A 300 30.99 13.43 -14.69
C LEU A 300 29.69 12.90 -15.31
N PRO A 301 29.32 13.25 -16.56
CA PRO A 301 28.09 12.76 -17.19
C PRO A 301 28.05 11.24 -17.34
N ILE A 302 29.20 10.58 -17.57
CA ILE A 302 29.29 9.11 -17.65
C ILE A 302 28.94 8.47 -16.32
N ASN A 303 29.46 9.00 -15.21
CA ASN A 303 29.14 8.54 -13.87
C ASN A 303 27.66 8.77 -13.53
N GLN A 304 27.15 9.97 -13.81
CA GLN A 304 25.75 10.31 -13.56
C GLN A 304 24.79 9.39 -14.33
N PHE A 305 25.06 9.13 -15.60
CA PHE A 305 24.25 8.23 -16.42
C PHE A 305 24.14 6.82 -15.78
N THR A 306 25.25 6.30 -15.28
CA THR A 306 25.29 4.97 -14.64
C THR A 306 24.51 4.95 -13.32
N GLN A 307 24.65 5.99 -12.49
CA GLN A 307 23.95 6.08 -11.20
C GLN A 307 22.44 6.25 -11.41
N GLN A 308 22.03 7.11 -12.32
CA GLN A 308 20.61 7.35 -12.61
C GLN A 308 19.91 6.13 -13.20
N GLY A 309 20.63 5.31 -13.97
CA GLY A 309 20.11 4.02 -14.45
C GLY A 309 19.71 3.07 -13.29
N ASN A 310 20.48 3.03 -12.22
CA ASN A 310 20.13 2.23 -11.04
C ASN A 310 18.89 2.77 -10.29
N PHE A 311 18.77 4.09 -10.16
CA PHE A 311 17.57 4.70 -9.55
C PHE A 311 16.32 4.43 -10.38
N LEU A 312 16.41 4.48 -11.70
CA LEU A 312 15.29 4.16 -12.57
C LEU A 312 14.85 2.69 -12.45
N LEU A 313 15.81 1.76 -12.39
CA LEU A 313 15.51 0.34 -12.17
C LEU A 313 14.81 0.14 -10.82
N ALA A 314 15.20 0.90 -9.82
CA ALA A 314 14.59 0.91 -8.51
C ALA A 314 13.12 1.36 -8.55
N ALA A 315 12.87 2.47 -9.20
CA ALA A 315 11.53 3.02 -9.36
C ALA A 315 10.63 2.06 -10.15
N LEU A 316 11.17 1.39 -11.16
CA LEU A 316 10.41 0.38 -11.91
C LEU A 316 10.04 -0.83 -11.05
N ALA A 317 10.90 -1.25 -10.11
CA ALA A 317 10.56 -2.32 -9.18
C ALA A 317 9.47 -1.90 -8.18
N GLY A 318 9.48 -0.63 -7.71
CA GLY A 318 8.39 -0.06 -6.90
C GLY A 318 7.09 0.06 -7.70
N ALA A 319 7.18 0.54 -8.93
CA ALA A 319 6.05 0.64 -9.85
C ALA A 319 5.43 -0.73 -10.16
N GLU A 320 6.24 -1.78 -10.34
CA GLU A 320 5.75 -3.15 -10.56
C GLU A 320 4.88 -3.63 -9.39
N ARG A 321 5.30 -3.38 -8.14
CA ARG A 321 4.49 -3.75 -6.97
C ARG A 321 3.14 -3.03 -6.94
N ILE A 322 3.13 -1.73 -7.26
CA ILE A 322 1.89 -0.94 -7.33
C ILE A 322 0.99 -1.46 -8.47
N PHE A 323 1.56 -1.71 -9.65
CA PHE A 323 0.79 -2.16 -10.80
C PHE A 323 0.27 -3.59 -10.64
N ASN A 324 0.99 -4.47 -9.96
CA ASN A 324 0.49 -5.80 -9.60
C ASN A 324 -0.77 -5.72 -8.73
N VAL A 325 -0.86 -4.74 -7.83
CA VAL A 325 -2.09 -4.51 -7.06
C VAL A 325 -3.20 -3.93 -7.94
N LEU A 326 -2.88 -3.02 -8.87
CA LEU A 326 -3.85 -2.48 -9.81
C LEU A 326 -4.38 -3.51 -10.83
N ASP A 327 -3.63 -4.58 -11.08
CA ASP A 327 -4.02 -5.69 -11.95
C ASP A 327 -4.82 -6.79 -11.22
N GLU A 328 -4.92 -6.71 -9.87
CA GLU A 328 -5.77 -7.65 -9.10
C GLU A 328 -7.23 -7.50 -9.48
N ARG A 329 -7.94 -8.61 -9.48
CA ARG A 329 -9.35 -8.62 -9.88
C ARG A 329 -10.23 -7.99 -8.81
N PRO A 330 -11.09 -7.02 -9.15
CA PRO A 330 -12.09 -6.49 -8.23
C PRO A 330 -13.03 -7.58 -7.74
N GLU A 331 -13.66 -7.34 -6.59
CA GLU A 331 -14.72 -8.21 -6.09
C GLU A 331 -15.85 -8.30 -7.12
N THR A 332 -16.14 -9.50 -7.60
CA THR A 332 -17.22 -9.74 -8.57
C THR A 332 -18.57 -9.72 -7.86
N ASP A 333 -19.55 -9.04 -8.44
CA ASP A 333 -20.94 -9.00 -7.97
C ASP A 333 -21.89 -9.14 -9.16
N GLU A 334 -22.41 -10.34 -9.33
CA GLU A 334 -23.37 -10.67 -10.40
C GLU A 334 -24.82 -10.67 -9.91
N GLY A 335 -25.06 -10.17 -8.69
CA GLY A 335 -26.39 -10.14 -8.08
C GLY A 335 -27.35 -9.22 -8.82
N THR A 336 -28.58 -9.71 -9.05
CA THR A 336 -29.69 -8.94 -9.63
C THR A 336 -30.72 -8.52 -8.61
N VAL A 337 -30.73 -9.18 -7.44
CA VAL A 337 -31.71 -8.90 -6.38
C VAL A 337 -31.19 -7.75 -5.50
N GLU A 338 -32.02 -6.74 -5.32
CA GLU A 338 -31.73 -5.53 -4.55
C GLU A 338 -32.74 -5.32 -3.42
N ILE A 339 -32.35 -4.54 -2.40
CA ILE A 339 -33.22 -4.19 -1.27
C ILE A 339 -33.99 -2.90 -1.59
N VAL A 340 -35.32 -2.93 -1.43
CA VAL A 340 -36.18 -1.78 -1.68
C VAL A 340 -37.07 -1.49 -0.48
N ARG A 341 -37.39 -0.20 -0.26
CA ARG A 341 -38.38 0.21 0.72
C ARG A 341 -39.77 -0.08 0.19
N VAL A 342 -40.64 -0.63 1.04
CA VAL A 342 -41.98 -1.02 0.64
C VAL A 342 -43.02 -0.46 1.60
N GLU A 343 -44.24 -0.37 1.10
CA GLU A 343 -45.47 -0.06 1.87
C GLU A 343 -46.44 -1.22 1.70
N LYS A 344 -47.32 -1.42 2.70
CA LYS A 344 -48.44 -2.34 2.58
C LYS A 344 -49.60 -1.64 1.91
N SER A 345 -50.04 -2.16 0.76
CA SER A 345 -51.29 -1.71 0.13
C SER A 345 -52.52 -2.11 0.97
N ALA A 346 -53.69 -1.58 0.63
CA ALA A 346 -54.92 -1.86 1.36
C ALA A 346 -55.35 -3.35 1.35
N ASP A 347 -54.90 -4.10 0.35
CA ASP A 347 -55.06 -5.55 0.19
C ASP A 347 -53.99 -6.39 0.90
N GLY A 348 -53.03 -5.73 1.57
CA GLY A 348 -51.91 -6.40 2.27
C GLY A 348 -50.72 -6.74 1.41
N THR A 349 -50.75 -6.47 0.09
CA THR A 349 -49.62 -6.69 -0.81
C THR A 349 -48.51 -5.66 -0.57
N LEU A 350 -47.24 -6.07 -0.78
CA LEU A 350 -46.10 -5.16 -0.70
C LEU A 350 -45.95 -4.42 -2.02
N VAL A 351 -45.87 -3.10 -1.96
CA VAL A 351 -45.61 -2.23 -3.11
C VAL A 351 -44.39 -1.35 -2.81
N PRO A 352 -43.56 -1.03 -3.80
CA PRO A 352 -42.44 -0.10 -3.58
C PRO A 352 -42.96 1.25 -3.06
N SER A 353 -42.27 1.78 -2.03
CA SER A 353 -42.68 3.07 -1.44
C SER A 353 -42.44 4.21 -2.41
N ALA A 354 -43.47 4.99 -2.69
CA ALA A 354 -43.39 6.15 -3.57
C ALA A 354 -42.52 7.25 -2.95
N GLY A 355 -41.53 7.75 -3.71
CA GLY A 355 -40.67 8.85 -3.28
C GLY A 355 -39.70 8.52 -2.15
N GLY A 356 -39.44 7.23 -1.86
CA GLY A 356 -38.42 6.81 -0.89
C GLY A 356 -38.78 7.12 0.56
N ARG A 357 -40.09 7.23 0.89
CA ARG A 357 -40.58 7.47 2.27
C ARG A 357 -39.98 6.42 3.23
N ARG A 358 -39.64 6.84 4.45
CA ARG A 358 -39.13 5.95 5.51
C ARG A 358 -40.31 5.19 6.13
N THR A 359 -40.60 3.98 5.63
CA THR A 359 -41.69 3.13 6.06
C THR A 359 -41.32 2.13 7.15
N GLY A 360 -40.01 1.93 7.34
CA GLY A 360 -39.48 0.86 8.21
C GLY A 360 -39.63 -0.55 7.63
N LEU A 361 -40.26 -0.70 6.46
CA LEU A 361 -40.46 -2.00 5.80
C LEU A 361 -39.55 -2.12 4.58
N TRP A 362 -38.97 -3.31 4.42
CA TRP A 362 -38.05 -3.62 3.34
C TRP A 362 -38.45 -4.93 2.66
N ALA A 363 -38.12 -5.04 1.37
CA ALA A 363 -38.31 -6.27 0.61
C ALA A 363 -37.18 -6.43 -0.43
N TRP A 364 -36.99 -7.66 -0.85
CA TRP A 364 -36.14 -8.03 -1.97
C TRP A 364 -36.90 -7.86 -3.27
N ARG A 365 -36.27 -7.22 -4.26
CA ARG A 365 -36.77 -7.07 -5.63
C ARG A 365 -35.75 -7.62 -6.59
N ASP A 366 -36.16 -8.50 -7.50
CA ASP A 366 -35.29 -8.90 -8.60
C ASP A 366 -35.35 -7.86 -9.72
N SER A 367 -34.23 -7.19 -9.98
CA SER A 367 -34.14 -6.20 -11.06
C SER A 367 -34.12 -6.82 -12.45
N ALA A 368 -33.79 -8.13 -12.56
CA ALA A 368 -33.83 -8.87 -13.81
C ALA A 368 -35.25 -9.34 -14.18
N ASP A 369 -36.14 -9.52 -13.18
CA ASP A 369 -37.55 -9.85 -13.38
C ASP A 369 -38.43 -8.88 -12.54
N PRO A 370 -38.76 -7.69 -13.09
CA PRO A 370 -39.61 -6.72 -12.39
C PRO A 370 -41.03 -7.20 -12.08
N ALA A 371 -41.48 -8.27 -12.72
CA ALA A 371 -42.79 -8.87 -12.49
C ALA A 371 -42.78 -9.89 -11.34
N ALA A 372 -41.61 -10.30 -10.88
CA ALA A 372 -41.48 -11.19 -9.73
C ALA A 372 -42.08 -10.55 -8.46
N PRO A 373 -42.77 -11.32 -7.60
CA PRO A 373 -43.32 -10.80 -6.36
C PRO A 373 -42.21 -10.32 -5.43
N LEU A 374 -42.46 -9.22 -4.72
CA LEU A 374 -41.57 -8.71 -3.68
C LEU A 374 -41.48 -9.70 -2.52
N VAL A 375 -40.27 -10.12 -2.16
CA VAL A 375 -40.04 -11.01 -1.02
C VAL A 375 -39.75 -10.16 0.22
N PRO A 376 -40.60 -10.23 1.30
CA PRO A 376 -40.37 -9.41 2.50
C PRO A 376 -39.02 -9.76 3.14
N LEU A 377 -38.27 -8.75 3.54
CA LEU A 377 -37.01 -8.91 4.27
C LEU A 377 -37.31 -9.30 5.73
N ARG A 378 -37.08 -10.56 6.09
CA ARG A 378 -37.40 -11.13 7.41
C ARG A 378 -36.20 -11.68 8.16
N GLY A 379 -35.13 -12.07 7.44
CA GLY A 379 -33.92 -12.62 8.04
C GLY A 379 -33.96 -14.14 8.21
N ASP A 380 -34.61 -14.89 7.32
CA ASP A 380 -34.49 -16.36 7.24
C ASP A 380 -33.21 -16.74 6.52
N VAL A 381 -32.21 -17.28 7.22
CA VAL A 381 -30.92 -17.68 6.64
C VAL A 381 -30.79 -19.20 6.74
N ARG A 382 -30.45 -19.85 5.60
CA ARG A 382 -30.29 -21.30 5.53
C ARG A 382 -29.05 -21.69 4.74
N PHE A 383 -28.30 -22.65 5.28
CA PHE A 383 -27.20 -23.36 4.63
C PHE A 383 -27.68 -24.77 4.29
N ARG A 384 -27.33 -25.25 3.11
CA ARG A 384 -27.62 -26.61 2.65
C ARG A 384 -26.34 -27.18 2.04
N ASP A 385 -25.78 -28.18 2.72
CA ASP A 385 -24.60 -28.94 2.30
C ASP A 385 -23.43 -28.05 1.87
N VAL A 386 -23.17 -27.01 2.66
CA VAL A 386 -22.18 -25.98 2.34
C VAL A 386 -20.78 -26.46 2.72
N SER A 387 -19.89 -26.51 1.73
CA SER A 387 -18.46 -26.74 1.94
C SER A 387 -17.66 -25.53 1.43
N PHE A 388 -16.59 -25.22 2.16
CA PHE A 388 -15.76 -24.04 1.86
C PHE A 388 -14.31 -24.22 2.35
N GLY A 389 -13.35 -23.60 1.64
CA GLY A 389 -11.95 -23.49 2.06
C GLY A 389 -11.32 -22.19 1.59
N TYR A 390 -10.51 -21.56 2.42
CA TYR A 390 -9.78 -20.33 2.09
C TYR A 390 -8.67 -20.55 1.06
N ILE A 391 -8.09 -21.75 1.07
CA ILE A 391 -7.00 -22.14 0.16
C ILE A 391 -7.50 -23.31 -0.71
N PRO A 392 -7.30 -23.26 -2.03
CA PRO A 392 -7.66 -24.37 -2.91
C PRO A 392 -7.07 -25.71 -2.43
N GLY A 393 -7.92 -26.72 -2.26
CA GLY A 393 -7.52 -28.03 -1.76
C GLY A 393 -7.48 -28.19 -0.24
N GLN A 394 -7.73 -27.15 0.53
CA GLN A 394 -7.89 -27.22 1.99
C GLN A 394 -9.30 -26.80 2.38
N THR A 395 -10.14 -27.79 2.67
CA THR A 395 -11.53 -27.55 3.09
C THR A 395 -11.54 -27.17 4.57
N THR A 396 -12.20 -26.05 4.90
CA THR A 396 -12.38 -25.55 6.27
C THR A 396 -13.75 -25.89 6.83
N LEU A 397 -14.78 -25.93 5.99
CA LEU A 397 -16.14 -26.33 6.35
C LEU A 397 -16.58 -27.48 5.43
N HIS A 398 -17.18 -28.52 6.03
CA HIS A 398 -17.61 -29.75 5.35
C HIS A 398 -19.12 -29.94 5.51
N ASP A 399 -19.87 -29.91 4.41
CA ASP A 399 -21.30 -30.27 4.32
C ASP A 399 -22.18 -29.64 5.43
N VAL A 400 -21.93 -28.37 5.72
CA VAL A 400 -22.61 -27.65 6.79
C VAL A 400 -24.05 -27.36 6.38
N THR A 401 -25.01 -27.94 7.15
CA THR A 401 -26.44 -27.69 7.01
C THR A 401 -27.00 -27.08 8.26
N LEU A 402 -27.46 -25.82 8.19
CA LEU A 402 -28.05 -25.08 9.29
C LEU A 402 -29.14 -24.13 8.82
N TYR A 403 -29.98 -23.70 9.76
CA TYR A 403 -30.99 -22.67 9.48
C TYR A 403 -31.19 -21.77 10.71
N ALA A 404 -31.53 -20.52 10.45
CA ALA A 404 -32.05 -19.58 11.43
C ALA A 404 -33.35 -19.00 10.89
N LYS A 405 -34.46 -19.20 11.58
CA LYS A 405 -35.74 -18.58 11.26
C LYS A 405 -35.76 -17.13 11.72
N PRO A 406 -36.62 -16.27 11.14
CA PRO A 406 -36.78 -14.89 11.59
C PRO A 406 -36.95 -14.76 13.11
N GLY A 407 -36.15 -13.90 13.73
CA GLY A 407 -36.17 -13.65 15.17
C GLY A 407 -35.49 -14.71 16.04
N GLN A 408 -34.83 -15.74 15.47
CA GLN A 408 -34.10 -16.72 16.24
C GLN A 408 -32.66 -16.28 16.54
N LYS A 409 -32.21 -16.61 17.75
CA LYS A 409 -30.81 -16.47 18.19
C LYS A 409 -30.13 -17.83 18.10
N ILE A 410 -29.10 -17.92 17.25
CA ILE A 410 -28.28 -19.11 17.03
C ILE A 410 -26.89 -18.88 17.62
N ALA A 411 -26.48 -19.72 18.56
CA ALA A 411 -25.14 -19.67 19.13
C ALA A 411 -24.21 -20.70 18.44
N PHE A 412 -23.04 -20.27 18.03
CA PHE A 412 -21.95 -21.14 17.56
C PHE A 412 -20.98 -21.38 18.71
N VAL A 413 -20.74 -22.66 19.03
CA VAL A 413 -19.83 -23.14 20.07
C VAL A 413 -18.85 -24.14 19.46
N GLY A 414 -17.65 -24.26 19.99
CA GLY A 414 -16.62 -25.20 19.54
C GLY A 414 -15.21 -24.64 19.74
N SER A 415 -14.21 -25.47 19.56
CA SER A 415 -12.80 -25.12 19.71
C SER A 415 -12.35 -24.00 18.76
N THR A 416 -11.19 -23.39 19.07
CA THR A 416 -10.58 -22.42 18.15
C THR A 416 -10.20 -23.13 16.85
N GLY A 417 -10.56 -22.54 15.72
CA GLY A 417 -10.35 -23.15 14.39
C GLY A 417 -11.47 -24.09 13.93
N ALA A 418 -12.52 -24.33 14.72
CA ALA A 418 -13.64 -25.20 14.35
C ALA A 418 -14.52 -24.68 13.17
N GLY A 419 -14.30 -23.45 12.68
CA GLY A 419 -15.04 -22.89 11.55
C GLY A 419 -16.11 -21.86 11.89
N LYS A 420 -16.26 -21.45 13.17
CA LYS A 420 -17.28 -20.47 13.62
C LYS A 420 -17.24 -19.14 12.85
N THR A 421 -16.09 -18.51 12.81
CA THR A 421 -15.87 -17.24 12.07
C THR A 421 -16.02 -17.44 10.56
N THR A 422 -15.71 -18.62 10.04
CA THR A 422 -15.89 -18.93 8.62
C THR A 422 -17.38 -18.91 8.24
N ILE A 423 -18.27 -19.46 9.07
CA ILE A 423 -19.72 -19.39 8.84
C ILE A 423 -20.19 -17.93 8.77
N THR A 424 -19.75 -17.09 9.71
CA THR A 424 -20.14 -15.66 9.72
C THR A 424 -19.60 -14.90 8.52
N ASN A 425 -18.38 -15.21 8.05
CA ASN A 425 -17.83 -14.66 6.82
C ASN A 425 -18.63 -15.05 5.57
N LEU A 426 -19.17 -16.28 5.53
CA LEU A 426 -20.01 -16.75 4.43
C LEU A 426 -21.41 -16.12 4.46
N ILE A 427 -22.00 -15.85 5.64
CA ILE A 427 -23.27 -15.11 5.76
C ILE A 427 -23.11 -13.70 5.18
N ASN A 428 -21.98 -13.02 5.45
CA ASN A 428 -21.66 -11.69 4.90
C ASN A 428 -21.25 -11.74 3.43
N ARG A 429 -21.11 -12.94 2.86
CA ARG A 429 -20.59 -13.15 1.52
C ARG A 429 -19.27 -12.39 1.28
N PHE A 430 -18.37 -12.42 2.28
CA PHE A 430 -16.98 -11.97 2.11
C PHE A 430 -16.18 -12.96 1.26
N TYR A 431 -16.63 -14.20 1.24
CA TYR A 431 -16.14 -15.30 0.43
C TYR A 431 -17.31 -16.03 -0.20
N ASP A 432 -17.14 -16.52 -1.41
CA ASP A 432 -18.12 -17.37 -2.08
C ASP A 432 -17.84 -18.86 -1.73
N ILE A 433 -18.91 -19.66 -1.57
CA ILE A 433 -18.85 -21.07 -1.21
C ILE A 433 -18.25 -21.93 -2.32
N THR A 434 -17.62 -23.06 -1.95
CA THR A 434 -17.10 -24.04 -2.91
C THR A 434 -18.21 -24.96 -3.44
N SER A 435 -19.10 -25.42 -2.55
CA SER A 435 -20.25 -26.25 -2.88
C SER A 435 -21.42 -25.98 -1.95
N GLY A 436 -22.62 -26.46 -2.31
CA GLY A 436 -23.84 -26.25 -1.55
C GLY A 436 -24.57 -24.96 -1.91
N THR A 437 -25.46 -24.50 -1.01
CA THR A 437 -26.28 -23.31 -1.22
C THR A 437 -26.53 -22.58 0.09
N ILE A 438 -26.39 -21.26 0.09
CA ILE A 438 -26.82 -20.36 1.17
C ILE A 438 -27.99 -19.55 0.65
N THR A 439 -29.10 -19.55 1.39
CA THR A 439 -30.29 -18.75 1.05
C THR A 439 -30.60 -17.74 2.14
N TYR A 440 -31.06 -16.56 1.73
CA TYR A 440 -31.57 -15.51 2.58
C TYR A 440 -33.00 -15.16 2.13
N ASP A 441 -33.96 -15.34 3.05
CA ASP A 441 -35.41 -15.25 2.76
C ASP A 441 -35.84 -16.11 1.55
N GLY A 442 -35.19 -17.29 1.37
CA GLY A 442 -35.44 -18.21 0.27
C GLY A 442 -34.69 -17.88 -1.03
N ILE A 443 -34.00 -16.76 -1.12
CA ILE A 443 -33.21 -16.33 -2.28
C ILE A 443 -31.75 -16.78 -2.09
N ASP A 444 -31.15 -17.39 -3.13
CA ASP A 444 -29.72 -17.72 -3.13
C ASP A 444 -28.90 -16.41 -2.97
N VAL A 445 -28.01 -16.37 -1.98
CA VAL A 445 -27.20 -15.17 -1.69
C VAL A 445 -26.34 -14.73 -2.88
N ARG A 446 -26.01 -15.63 -3.82
CA ARG A 446 -25.27 -15.31 -5.04
C ARG A 446 -26.09 -14.44 -6.00
N LYS A 447 -27.42 -14.51 -5.94
CA LYS A 447 -28.34 -13.66 -6.72
C LYS A 447 -28.56 -12.29 -6.10
N ILE A 448 -28.26 -12.11 -4.81
CA ILE A 448 -28.42 -10.84 -4.10
C ILE A 448 -27.17 -9.99 -4.34
N ARG A 449 -27.33 -8.70 -4.66
CA ARG A 449 -26.21 -7.76 -4.72
C ARG A 449 -25.47 -7.73 -3.41
N LYS A 450 -24.13 -7.86 -3.42
CA LYS A 450 -23.31 -7.88 -2.20
C LYS A 450 -23.52 -6.65 -1.33
N SER A 451 -23.64 -5.46 -1.95
CA SER A 451 -23.93 -4.22 -1.24
C SER A 451 -25.26 -4.24 -0.49
N ASP A 452 -26.30 -4.81 -1.11
CA ASP A 452 -27.63 -4.90 -0.53
C ASP A 452 -27.72 -6.01 0.53
N LEU A 453 -27.06 -7.16 0.29
CA LEU A 453 -26.91 -8.22 1.29
C LEU A 453 -26.25 -7.67 2.55
N ARG A 454 -25.07 -7.06 2.42
CA ARG A 454 -24.32 -6.49 3.57
C ARG A 454 -25.07 -5.36 4.27
N ARG A 455 -25.86 -4.58 3.54
CA ARG A 455 -26.73 -3.55 4.12
C ARG A 455 -27.84 -4.13 5.01
N SER A 456 -28.30 -5.35 4.74
CA SER A 456 -29.30 -6.06 5.55
C SER A 456 -28.72 -6.73 6.79
N LEU A 457 -27.40 -6.74 6.94
CA LEU A 457 -26.66 -7.39 8.02
C LEU A 457 -26.00 -6.35 8.93
N GLY A 458 -26.11 -6.56 10.24
CA GLY A 458 -25.32 -5.80 11.22
C GLY A 458 -24.23 -6.70 11.80
N VAL A 459 -23.03 -6.16 11.92
CA VAL A 459 -21.88 -6.92 12.44
C VAL A 459 -21.27 -6.20 13.63
N VAL A 460 -21.09 -6.91 14.73
CA VAL A 460 -20.29 -6.46 15.88
C VAL A 460 -19.14 -7.44 16.04
N LEU A 461 -17.93 -6.98 15.72
CA LEU A 461 -16.71 -7.77 15.76
C LEU A 461 -16.07 -7.74 17.15
N GLN A 462 -15.28 -8.77 17.46
CA GLN A 462 -14.45 -8.85 18.66
C GLN A 462 -13.46 -7.69 18.73
N ASP A 463 -12.71 -7.47 17.66
CA ASP A 463 -11.79 -6.35 17.53
C ASP A 463 -12.54 -5.15 16.93
N THR A 464 -12.89 -4.21 17.80
CA THR A 464 -13.62 -3.03 17.41
C THR A 464 -12.69 -1.98 16.83
N HIS A 465 -12.83 -1.69 15.53
CA HIS A 465 -12.15 -0.58 14.88
C HIS A 465 -13.00 0.70 14.89
N LEU A 466 -12.39 1.79 15.37
CA LEU A 466 -12.95 3.13 15.31
C LEU A 466 -12.15 4.02 14.37
N PHE A 467 -12.85 4.82 13.60
CA PHE A 467 -12.25 5.76 12.66
C PHE A 467 -11.94 7.09 13.33
N THR A 468 -10.92 7.78 12.86
CA THR A 468 -10.64 9.15 13.27
C THR A 468 -11.81 10.05 12.85
N GLY A 469 -12.43 10.71 13.82
CA GLY A 469 -13.63 11.52 13.65
C GLY A 469 -14.32 11.70 15.00
N THR A 470 -15.52 12.26 15.01
CA THR A 470 -16.29 12.40 16.25
C THR A 470 -16.89 11.06 16.69
N VAL A 471 -17.33 10.97 17.95
CA VAL A 471 -18.14 9.83 18.45
C VAL A 471 -19.40 9.68 17.60
N ALA A 472 -20.08 10.80 17.27
CA ALA A 472 -21.24 10.79 16.40
C ALA A 472 -20.94 10.23 15.01
N ASP A 473 -19.81 10.60 14.38
CA ASP A 473 -19.40 10.08 13.07
C ASP A 473 -19.16 8.57 13.12
N ASN A 474 -18.55 8.09 14.19
CA ASN A 474 -18.32 6.66 14.39
C ASN A 474 -19.63 5.86 14.53
N ILE A 475 -20.66 6.39 15.17
CA ILE A 475 -21.98 5.75 15.22
C ILE A 475 -22.68 5.87 13.86
N ARG A 476 -22.65 7.08 13.23
CA ARG A 476 -23.22 7.36 11.91
C ARG A 476 -22.64 6.49 10.81
N PHE A 477 -21.46 5.92 11.00
CA PHE A 477 -20.86 4.98 10.04
C PHE A 477 -21.77 3.78 9.73
N GLY A 478 -22.63 3.36 10.66
CA GLY A 478 -23.63 2.31 10.41
C GLY A 478 -24.77 2.75 9.48
N LYS A 479 -25.06 4.07 9.43
CA LYS A 479 -26.10 4.66 8.58
C LYS A 479 -25.74 6.11 8.31
N LEU A 480 -25.17 6.39 7.14
CA LEU A 480 -24.58 7.69 6.79
C LEU A 480 -25.58 8.85 6.79
N ASP A 481 -26.86 8.59 6.53
CA ASP A 481 -27.96 9.55 6.56
C ASP A 481 -28.70 9.61 7.90
N ALA A 482 -28.12 9.05 8.97
CA ALA A 482 -28.72 9.08 10.31
C ALA A 482 -28.78 10.51 10.87
N THR A 483 -29.94 10.86 11.45
CA THR A 483 -30.08 12.12 12.18
C THR A 483 -29.42 12.03 13.56
N ASP A 484 -29.19 13.18 14.21
CA ASP A 484 -28.59 13.19 15.54
C ASP A 484 -29.49 12.51 16.58
N GLU A 485 -30.83 12.58 16.40
CA GLU A 485 -31.81 11.88 17.25
C GLU A 485 -31.67 10.36 17.07
N GLU A 486 -31.51 9.87 15.85
CA GLU A 486 -31.30 8.44 15.56
C GLU A 486 -29.99 7.96 16.19
N ILE A 487 -28.90 8.76 16.13
CA ILE A 487 -27.62 8.46 16.77
C ILE A 487 -27.78 8.37 18.29
N ILE A 488 -28.46 9.34 18.92
CA ILE A 488 -28.70 9.33 20.37
C ILE A 488 -29.57 8.13 20.77
N ALA A 489 -30.58 7.79 19.98
CA ALA A 489 -31.43 6.62 20.23
C ALA A 489 -30.63 5.32 20.15
N ALA A 490 -29.78 5.17 19.14
CA ALA A 490 -28.89 4.02 18.99
C ALA A 490 -27.88 3.91 20.15
N ALA A 491 -27.30 5.04 20.59
CA ALA A 491 -26.42 5.08 21.75
C ALA A 491 -27.11 4.69 23.06
N LYS A 492 -28.41 5.00 23.21
CA LYS A 492 -29.22 4.56 24.35
C LYS A 492 -29.52 3.07 24.31
N ILE A 493 -29.80 2.50 23.15
CA ILE A 493 -29.94 1.04 22.96
C ILE A 493 -28.65 0.33 23.38
N ALA A 494 -27.52 0.81 22.92
CA ALA A 494 -26.20 0.27 23.22
C ALA A 494 -25.70 0.54 24.65
N ASN A 495 -26.43 1.25 25.49
CA ASN A 495 -25.99 1.76 26.80
C ASN A 495 -24.71 2.66 26.72
N ALA A 496 -24.46 3.26 25.57
CA ALA A 496 -23.33 4.14 25.34
C ALA A 496 -23.58 5.60 25.75
N HIS A 497 -24.84 6.06 25.71
CA HIS A 497 -25.25 7.45 25.92
C HIS A 497 -24.65 8.07 27.19
N SER A 498 -24.77 7.37 28.33
CA SER A 498 -24.36 7.90 29.64
C SER A 498 -22.82 8.13 29.76
N PHE A 499 -22.00 7.35 29.08
CA PHE A 499 -20.55 7.62 29.07
C PHE A 499 -20.21 8.71 28.04
N ILE A 500 -20.90 8.75 26.90
CA ILE A 500 -20.68 9.78 25.86
C ILE A 500 -20.95 11.18 26.43
N GLU A 501 -22.03 11.37 27.18
CA GLU A 501 -22.34 12.67 27.82
C GLU A 501 -21.27 13.13 28.82
N ARG A 502 -20.50 12.20 29.39
CA ARG A 502 -19.40 12.53 30.31
C ARG A 502 -18.09 12.86 29.61
N LEU A 503 -18.01 12.63 28.30
CA LEU A 503 -16.84 13.04 27.52
C LEU A 503 -16.80 14.58 27.39
N PRO A 504 -15.62 15.21 27.27
CA PRO A 504 -15.47 16.67 27.29
C PRO A 504 -16.36 17.43 26.29
N GLN A 505 -16.66 16.83 25.14
CA GLN A 505 -17.49 17.40 24.07
C GLN A 505 -18.68 16.49 23.72
N GLY A 506 -19.04 15.53 24.58
CA GLY A 506 -20.13 14.60 24.34
C GLY A 506 -19.97 13.85 23.02
N TYR A 507 -21.01 13.87 22.18
CA TYR A 507 -21.02 13.24 20.85
C TYR A 507 -20.01 13.86 19.86
N ASN A 508 -19.57 15.09 20.08
CA ASN A 508 -18.57 15.79 19.25
C ASN A 508 -17.14 15.52 19.72
N THR A 509 -16.94 14.68 20.73
CA THR A 509 -15.59 14.30 21.19
C THR A 509 -14.87 13.57 20.08
N MET A 510 -13.64 14.03 19.76
CA MET A 510 -12.80 13.41 18.74
C MET A 510 -12.25 12.07 19.22
N VAL A 511 -12.41 11.07 18.39
CA VAL A 511 -11.81 9.74 18.50
C VAL A 511 -10.57 9.71 17.58
N SER A 512 -9.43 9.27 18.09
CA SER A 512 -8.17 9.21 17.36
C SER A 512 -7.51 7.84 17.54
N GLY A 513 -6.69 7.45 16.57
CA GLY A 513 -5.83 6.27 16.66
C GLY A 513 -6.57 5.00 17.10
N ASP A 514 -7.62 4.62 16.36
CA ASP A 514 -8.43 3.42 16.67
C ASP A 514 -9.10 3.46 18.06
N GLY A 515 -9.42 4.65 18.53
CA GLY A 515 -10.05 4.84 19.85
C GLY A 515 -9.07 4.72 21.01
N ALA A 516 -7.80 5.06 20.81
CA ALA A 516 -6.77 4.99 21.86
C ALA A 516 -7.09 5.84 23.11
N ASN A 517 -7.96 6.84 22.95
CA ASN A 517 -8.46 7.68 24.04
C ASN A 517 -9.71 7.11 24.76
N LEU A 518 -10.18 5.93 24.38
CA LEU A 518 -11.33 5.24 24.96
C LEU A 518 -10.92 3.88 25.54
N SER A 519 -11.62 3.43 26.59
CA SER A 519 -11.43 2.07 27.09
C SER A 519 -11.96 1.04 26.08
N GLN A 520 -11.51 -0.22 26.18
CA GLN A 520 -11.96 -1.30 25.30
C GLN A 520 -13.50 -1.46 25.37
N GLY A 521 -14.09 -1.42 26.57
CA GLY A 521 -15.52 -1.51 26.72
C GLY A 521 -16.28 -0.34 26.11
N GLN A 522 -15.74 0.90 26.20
CA GLN A 522 -16.34 2.07 25.53
C GLN A 522 -16.32 1.93 24.01
N ARG A 523 -15.21 1.42 23.45
CA ARG A 523 -15.13 1.13 22.00
C ARG A 523 -16.19 0.11 21.58
N GLN A 524 -16.36 -0.95 22.37
CA GLN A 524 -17.36 -1.98 22.09
C GLN A 524 -18.80 -1.44 22.17
N LEU A 525 -19.13 -0.59 23.16
CA LEU A 525 -20.42 0.09 23.23
C LEU A 525 -20.69 0.97 21.99
N LEU A 526 -19.66 1.62 21.44
CA LEU A 526 -19.78 2.38 20.19
C LEU A 526 -20.00 1.46 18.97
N ALA A 527 -19.36 0.29 18.92
CA ALA A 527 -19.63 -0.70 17.87
C ALA A 527 -21.07 -1.23 17.91
N ILE A 528 -21.60 -1.49 19.11
CA ILE A 528 -23.01 -1.85 19.31
C ILE A 528 -23.94 -0.72 18.85
N ALA A 529 -23.63 0.55 19.17
CA ALA A 529 -24.41 1.70 18.73
C ALA A 529 -24.36 1.86 17.20
N ARG A 530 -23.21 1.58 16.56
CA ARG A 530 -23.03 1.54 15.10
C ARG A 530 -23.95 0.49 14.45
N ALA A 531 -24.05 -0.68 15.03
CA ALA A 531 -24.96 -1.72 14.55
C ALA A 531 -26.44 -1.36 14.83
N ALA A 532 -26.73 -0.71 15.97
CA ALA A 532 -28.07 -0.30 16.33
C ALA A 532 -28.64 0.78 15.40
N VAL A 533 -27.83 1.77 14.97
CA VAL A 533 -28.30 2.82 14.07
C VAL A 533 -28.63 2.31 12.67
N ALA A 534 -27.96 1.23 12.24
CA ALA A 534 -28.22 0.56 10.96
C ALA A 534 -29.57 -0.17 10.94
N ASP A 535 -30.07 -0.60 12.11
CA ASP A 535 -31.34 -1.32 12.32
C ASP A 535 -31.53 -2.53 11.36
N PRO A 536 -30.58 -3.46 11.29
CA PRO A 536 -30.63 -4.59 10.38
C PRO A 536 -31.52 -5.71 10.94
N PRO A 537 -32.21 -6.50 10.06
CA PRO A 537 -33.01 -7.66 10.49
C PRO A 537 -32.16 -8.87 10.93
N VAL A 538 -30.91 -8.93 10.52
CA VAL A 538 -29.96 -10.00 10.89
C VAL A 538 -28.72 -9.40 11.52
N LEU A 539 -28.30 -9.98 12.63
CA LEU A 539 -27.10 -9.59 13.38
C LEU A 539 -26.09 -10.74 13.42
N ILE A 540 -24.82 -10.37 13.27
CA ILE A 540 -23.67 -11.24 13.46
C ILE A 540 -22.84 -10.64 14.58
N LEU A 541 -22.67 -11.40 15.66
CA LEU A 541 -22.02 -10.96 16.87
C LEU A 541 -20.84 -11.87 17.19
N ASP A 542 -19.64 -11.29 17.31
CA ASP A 542 -18.46 -12.01 17.80
C ASP A 542 -18.14 -11.52 19.21
N GLU A 543 -18.40 -12.41 20.20
CA GLU A 543 -18.39 -12.08 21.62
C GLU A 543 -17.08 -12.48 22.28
N ALA A 544 -16.09 -11.59 22.33
CA ALA A 544 -14.92 -11.77 23.18
C ALA A 544 -14.68 -10.54 24.07
N THR A 545 -14.78 -10.74 25.37
CA THR A 545 -14.70 -9.67 26.38
C THR A 545 -13.66 -9.94 27.47
N SER A 546 -12.60 -10.65 27.16
CA SER A 546 -11.61 -11.18 28.12
C SER A 546 -10.79 -10.12 28.90
N SER A 547 -11.05 -8.80 28.73
CA SER A 547 -10.26 -7.74 29.36
C SER A 547 -11.07 -6.51 29.74
N ILE A 548 -12.36 -6.68 30.07
CA ILE A 548 -13.28 -5.57 30.40
C ILE A 548 -13.70 -5.68 31.88
N ASP A 549 -13.80 -4.54 32.57
CA ASP A 549 -14.29 -4.50 33.94
C ASP A 549 -15.75 -4.97 34.04
N THR A 550 -16.11 -5.60 35.13
CA THR A 550 -17.44 -6.22 35.36
C THR A 550 -18.61 -5.26 35.19
N ARG A 551 -18.45 -3.98 35.54
CA ARG A 551 -19.50 -2.97 35.38
C ARG A 551 -19.77 -2.64 33.92
N THR A 552 -18.73 -2.41 33.15
CA THR A 552 -18.83 -2.14 31.70
C THR A 552 -19.31 -3.38 30.95
N GLU A 553 -18.89 -4.56 31.38
CA GLU A 553 -19.35 -5.84 30.87
C GLU A 553 -20.88 -5.99 30.97
N ALA A 554 -21.45 -5.70 32.14
CA ALA A 554 -22.91 -5.72 32.33
C ALA A 554 -23.66 -4.69 31.45
N LEU A 555 -23.04 -3.55 31.14
CA LEU A 555 -23.61 -2.56 30.22
C LEU A 555 -23.58 -3.07 28.76
N ILE A 556 -22.50 -3.73 28.36
CA ILE A 556 -22.36 -4.35 27.04
C ILE A 556 -23.41 -5.45 26.86
N GLU A 557 -23.54 -6.36 27.84
CA GLU A 557 -24.51 -7.43 27.81
C GLU A 557 -25.93 -6.91 27.63
N LYS A 558 -26.35 -5.94 28.46
CA LYS A 558 -27.67 -5.29 28.33
C LYS A 558 -27.86 -4.57 27.00
N GLY A 559 -26.80 -3.95 26.45
CA GLY A 559 -26.84 -3.30 25.14
C GLY A 559 -26.99 -4.32 24.01
N MET A 560 -26.29 -5.44 24.11
CA MET A 560 -26.40 -6.54 23.17
C MET A 560 -27.80 -7.18 23.21
N ASP A 561 -28.33 -7.45 24.39
CA ASP A 561 -29.68 -8.04 24.53
C ASP A 561 -30.74 -7.18 23.88
N ARG A 562 -30.72 -5.85 24.13
CA ARG A 562 -31.64 -4.91 23.46
C ARG A 562 -31.44 -4.86 21.95
N LEU A 563 -30.18 -4.91 21.49
CA LEU A 563 -29.87 -4.94 20.07
C LEU A 563 -30.42 -6.21 19.39
N MET A 564 -30.42 -7.35 20.10
CA MET A 564 -30.88 -8.65 19.59
C MET A 564 -32.40 -8.79 19.50
N GLU A 565 -33.15 -8.01 20.25
CA GLU A 565 -34.64 -8.13 20.34
C GLU A 565 -35.27 -8.05 18.93
N GLY A 566 -36.11 -9.05 18.61
CA GLY A 566 -36.86 -9.11 17.36
C GLY A 566 -36.06 -9.39 16.09
N ARG A 567 -34.78 -9.66 16.20
CA ARG A 567 -33.88 -9.91 15.06
C ARG A 567 -33.39 -11.34 14.99
N THR A 568 -33.02 -11.79 13.80
CA THR A 568 -32.27 -13.04 13.65
C THR A 568 -30.82 -12.80 14.02
N VAL A 569 -30.28 -13.62 14.92
CA VAL A 569 -28.95 -13.38 15.49
C VAL A 569 -28.08 -14.62 15.34
N PHE A 570 -26.91 -14.42 14.80
CA PHE A 570 -25.82 -15.39 14.82
C PHE A 570 -24.75 -14.88 15.79
N VAL A 571 -24.46 -15.64 16.83
CA VAL A 571 -23.48 -15.25 17.84
C VAL A 571 -22.37 -16.30 17.96
N ILE A 572 -21.12 -15.88 17.83
CA ILE A 572 -19.97 -16.69 18.23
C ILE A 572 -19.84 -16.49 19.74
N ALA A 573 -20.33 -17.49 20.49
CA ALA A 573 -20.50 -17.34 21.92
C ALA A 573 -19.25 -17.79 22.68
N HIS A 574 -18.75 -16.90 23.52
CA HIS A 574 -17.67 -17.14 24.48
C HIS A 574 -18.17 -17.06 25.93
N ARG A 575 -19.48 -16.82 26.14
CA ARG A 575 -20.11 -16.70 27.46
C ARG A 575 -21.23 -17.70 27.63
N LEU A 576 -21.29 -18.27 28.82
CA LEU A 576 -22.34 -19.23 29.21
C LEU A 576 -23.75 -18.62 29.14
N SER A 577 -23.94 -17.35 29.55
CA SER A 577 -25.22 -16.66 29.50
C SER A 577 -25.78 -16.54 28.08
N THR A 578 -24.91 -16.17 27.13
CA THR A 578 -25.28 -16.03 25.72
C THR A 578 -25.67 -17.35 25.09
N VAL A 579 -24.90 -18.40 25.37
CA VAL A 579 -25.18 -19.77 24.90
C VAL A 579 -26.52 -20.27 25.46
N ARG A 580 -26.70 -20.18 26.76
CA ARG A 580 -27.91 -20.67 27.45
C ARG A 580 -29.19 -20.02 26.95
N ASN A 581 -29.15 -18.71 26.68
CA ASN A 581 -30.31 -17.93 26.24
C ASN A 581 -30.50 -17.96 24.71
N SER A 582 -29.89 -18.89 23.99
CA SER A 582 -30.06 -19.03 22.55
C SER A 582 -31.16 -20.02 22.18
N ASN A 583 -31.89 -19.75 21.08
CA ASN A 583 -32.97 -20.63 20.61
C ASN A 583 -32.42 -21.97 20.08
N ALA A 584 -31.23 -21.93 19.50
CA ALA A 584 -30.50 -23.13 19.12
C ALA A 584 -28.99 -22.90 19.28
N ILE A 585 -28.31 -23.94 19.69
CA ILE A 585 -26.86 -24.02 19.79
C ILE A 585 -26.37 -24.96 18.72
N ILE A 586 -25.35 -24.56 18.01
CA ILE A 586 -24.66 -25.36 16.97
C ILE A 586 -23.25 -25.58 17.45
N VAL A 587 -22.91 -26.84 17.68
CA VAL A 587 -21.56 -27.26 18.07
C VAL A 587 -20.78 -27.63 16.82
N LEU A 588 -19.67 -26.95 16.62
CA LEU A 588 -18.76 -27.13 15.50
C LEU A 588 -17.47 -27.81 15.95
N GLU A 589 -17.07 -28.83 15.21
CA GLU A 589 -15.80 -29.49 15.38
C GLU A 589 -15.20 -29.84 14.01
N HIS A 590 -13.90 -29.56 13.82
CA HIS A 590 -13.20 -29.86 12.56
C HIS A 590 -13.93 -29.43 11.27
N GLY A 591 -14.64 -28.30 11.33
CA GLY A 591 -15.36 -27.76 10.16
C GLY A 591 -16.73 -28.38 9.86
N GLY A 592 -17.20 -29.31 10.70
CA GLY A 592 -18.53 -29.92 10.61
C GLY A 592 -19.42 -29.57 11.81
N ILE A 593 -20.74 -29.71 11.65
CA ILE A 593 -21.70 -29.62 12.75
C ILE A 593 -21.83 -31.00 13.39
N VAL A 594 -21.44 -31.10 14.67
CA VAL A 594 -21.52 -32.37 15.45
C VAL A 594 -22.80 -32.44 16.27
N GLU A 595 -23.29 -31.33 16.82
CA GLU A 595 -24.52 -31.28 17.60
C GLU A 595 -25.32 -30.02 17.29
N ARG A 596 -26.64 -30.15 17.45
CA ARG A 596 -27.59 -29.04 17.33
C ARG A 596 -28.80 -29.27 18.22
N GLY A 597 -29.16 -28.28 19.04
CA GLY A 597 -30.32 -28.37 19.93
C GLY A 597 -30.44 -27.15 20.82
N SER A 598 -31.41 -27.14 21.71
CA SER A 598 -31.49 -26.20 22.82
C SER A 598 -30.47 -26.55 23.92
N HIS A 599 -30.26 -25.62 24.86
CA HIS A 599 -29.38 -25.82 25.99
C HIS A 599 -29.70 -27.13 26.78
N ASP A 600 -30.98 -27.30 27.13
CA ASP A 600 -31.43 -28.44 27.95
C ASP A 600 -31.33 -29.78 27.18
N GLU A 601 -31.66 -29.75 25.87
CA GLU A 601 -31.54 -30.94 24.99
C GLU A 601 -30.09 -31.43 24.90
N LEU A 602 -29.15 -30.50 24.64
CA LEU A 602 -27.74 -30.85 24.49
C LEU A 602 -27.07 -31.25 25.79
N LEU A 603 -27.47 -30.67 26.94
CA LEU A 603 -27.00 -31.12 28.25
C LEU A 603 -27.47 -32.54 28.55
N ALA A 604 -28.72 -32.88 28.17
CA ALA A 604 -29.28 -34.22 28.39
C ALA A 604 -28.57 -35.30 27.55
N GLN A 605 -28.07 -34.92 26.36
CA GLN A 605 -27.33 -35.81 25.46
C GLN A 605 -25.94 -36.19 25.99
N LYS A 606 -25.35 -35.36 26.89
CA LYS A 606 -23.99 -35.55 27.47
C LYS A 606 -22.90 -35.71 26.41
N GLY A 607 -23.06 -35.02 25.26
CA GLY A 607 -22.13 -35.06 24.17
C GLY A 607 -21.04 -33.96 24.26
N GLU A 608 -20.57 -33.48 23.11
CA GLU A 608 -19.50 -32.48 23.03
C GLU A 608 -19.88 -31.15 23.70
N TYR A 609 -21.15 -30.70 23.51
CA TYR A 609 -21.67 -29.52 24.21
C TYR A 609 -21.58 -29.63 25.74
N TYR A 610 -21.90 -30.81 26.29
CA TYR A 610 -21.82 -31.04 27.73
C TYR A 610 -20.39 -30.90 28.25
N GLN A 611 -19.41 -31.42 27.51
CA GLN A 611 -17.99 -31.30 27.85
C GLN A 611 -17.52 -29.84 27.80
N LEU A 612 -17.85 -29.12 26.71
CA LEU A 612 -17.52 -27.72 26.55
C LEU A 612 -18.18 -26.84 27.63
N TYR A 613 -19.43 -27.12 27.98
CA TYR A 613 -20.16 -26.38 29.00
C TYR A 613 -19.51 -26.57 30.38
N ASN A 614 -19.18 -27.79 30.77
CA ASN A 614 -18.51 -28.07 32.05
C ASN A 614 -17.09 -27.49 32.06
N GLY A 615 -16.33 -27.61 30.98
CA GLY A 615 -15.00 -27.01 30.88
C GLY A 615 -15.03 -25.46 30.93
N MET A 616 -16.04 -24.81 30.38
CA MET A 616 -16.26 -23.38 30.56
C MET A 616 -16.64 -23.00 31.99
N PHE A 617 -17.32 -23.90 32.72
CA PHE A 617 -17.73 -23.68 34.12
C PHE A 617 -16.55 -23.81 35.08
N GLU A 618 -15.57 -24.69 34.77
CA GLU A 618 -14.35 -24.86 35.58
C GLU A 618 -13.36 -23.69 35.41
N LEU A 619 -13.46 -22.92 34.32
CA LEU A 619 -12.56 -21.80 34.01
C LEU A 619 -13.18 -20.43 34.34
N ALA A 620 -14.43 -20.34 34.71
CA ALA A 620 -15.15 -19.14 35.10
C ALA A 620 -15.21 -18.95 36.62
#